data_340d74be596c7764227939270d94dd9f
#
_entry.id   340d74be596c7764227939270d94dd9f
#
_cell.length_a   1.000
_cell.length_b   1.000
_cell.length_c   1.000
_cell.angle_alpha   90.00
_cell.angle_beta   90.00
_cell.angle_gamma   90.00
#
_symmetry.space_group_name_H-M   'P 1'
#
loop_
_entity.id
_entity.type
_entity.pdbx_description
1 polymer ?
#
loop_
_entity_poly.entity_id
_entity_poly.type
_entity_poly.pdbx_seq_one_letter_code
_entity_poly.pdbx_strand_id
1 'polypeptide(L)'
;MLPDHIRLKTINHITYNVKNKEAALQWYQEILGLGQIPKMVNSDHLYWLQLPSGAMVHIIENADAPSAPYHHTAFEVDDIDAAHKYMLGQGVIPTEIQTRNDGQKAFYINDPDGNRIELCTKSGFGVLV
;
A
#
# COMPACT_ATOMS: atom_id res chain seq x y z
N MET A 1 13.98 -14.20 18.42
CA MET A 1 12.98 -15.10 17.84
C MET A 1 13.12 -16.48 18.47
N LEU A 2 12.01 -17.14 18.80
CA LEU A 2 12.02 -18.43 19.46
C LEU A 2 12.43 -19.54 18.48
N PRO A 3 13.38 -20.43 18.83
CA PRO A 3 13.93 -21.41 17.89
C PRO A 3 12.94 -22.48 17.45
N ASP A 4 11.90 -22.76 18.25
CA ASP A 4 10.92 -23.81 17.95
C ASP A 4 9.72 -23.31 17.15
N HIS A 5 9.73 -22.04 16.74
CA HIS A 5 8.67 -21.45 15.96
C HIS A 5 9.04 -21.35 14.49
N ILE A 6 8.02 -21.34 13.64
CA ILE A 6 8.19 -20.98 12.25
C ILE A 6 8.82 -19.58 12.15
N ARG A 7 9.69 -19.38 11.18
CA ARG A 7 10.36 -18.08 10.98
C ARG A 7 9.78 -17.39 9.76
N LEU A 8 9.03 -16.33 10.01
CA LEU A 8 8.53 -15.47 8.95
C LEU A 8 9.63 -14.49 8.54
N LYS A 9 9.85 -14.35 7.23
CA LYS A 9 10.93 -13.48 6.71
C LYS A 9 10.47 -12.06 6.45
N THR A 10 9.38 -11.92 5.74
CA THR A 10 8.90 -10.62 5.27
C THR A 10 7.48 -10.77 4.73
N ILE A 11 6.84 -9.65 4.49
CA ILE A 11 5.58 -9.62 3.75
C ILE A 11 5.91 -9.70 2.26
N ASN A 12 5.45 -10.76 1.58
CA ASN A 12 5.68 -10.98 0.16
C ASN A 12 4.80 -10.08 -0.70
N HIS A 13 3.51 -10.06 -0.38
CA HIS A 13 2.55 -9.24 -1.12
C HIS A 13 1.32 -8.94 -0.27
N ILE A 14 0.60 -7.95 -0.70
CA ILE A 14 -0.73 -7.58 -0.18
C ILE A 14 -1.71 -7.61 -1.34
N THR A 15 -2.99 -7.75 -1.02
CA THR A 15 -4.04 -7.83 -2.02
C THR A 15 -5.12 -6.80 -1.73
N TYR A 16 -5.51 -6.04 -2.76
CA TYR A 16 -6.65 -5.14 -2.70
C TYR A 16 -7.77 -5.66 -3.61
N ASN A 17 -9.00 -5.57 -3.12
CA ASN A 17 -10.19 -5.76 -3.93
C ASN A 17 -10.59 -4.45 -4.58
N VAL A 18 -10.86 -4.49 -5.88
CA VAL A 18 -11.23 -3.30 -6.65
C VAL A 18 -12.43 -3.62 -7.53
N LYS A 19 -13.18 -2.61 -7.93
CA LYS A 19 -14.36 -2.80 -8.77
C LYS A 19 -14.02 -2.94 -10.24
N ASN A 20 -12.98 -2.25 -10.69
CA ASN A 20 -12.51 -2.27 -12.07
C ASN A 20 -10.99 -2.35 -12.06
N LYS A 21 -10.44 -3.47 -12.52
CA LYS A 21 -8.99 -3.70 -12.43
C LYS A 21 -8.18 -2.78 -13.34
N GLU A 22 -8.70 -2.39 -14.50
CA GLU A 22 -7.99 -1.49 -15.42
C GLU A 22 -7.88 -0.08 -14.83
N ALA A 23 -8.97 0.43 -14.27
CA ALA A 23 -8.97 1.74 -13.61
C ALA A 23 -8.07 1.72 -12.38
N ALA A 24 -8.10 0.65 -11.60
CA ALA A 24 -7.21 0.49 -10.44
C ALA A 24 -5.75 0.41 -10.86
N LEU A 25 -5.42 -0.38 -11.89
CA LEU A 25 -4.06 -0.47 -12.42
C LEU A 25 -3.52 0.90 -12.78
N GLN A 26 -4.30 1.67 -13.54
CA GLN A 26 -3.91 3.02 -13.93
C GLN A 26 -3.64 3.91 -12.71
N TRP A 27 -4.53 3.87 -11.71
CA TRP A 27 -4.37 4.67 -10.48
C TRP A 27 -3.09 4.29 -9.71
N TYR A 28 -2.87 3.00 -9.48
CA TYR A 28 -1.69 2.52 -8.74
C TYR A 28 -0.39 2.83 -9.47
N GLN A 29 -0.40 2.79 -10.80
CA GLN A 29 0.76 3.18 -11.60
C GLN A 29 0.99 4.68 -11.58
N GLU A 30 -0.04 5.49 -11.83
CA GLU A 30 0.09 6.94 -11.97
C GLU A 30 0.26 7.65 -10.65
N ILE A 31 -0.46 7.22 -9.61
CA ILE A 31 -0.45 7.90 -8.31
C ILE A 31 0.65 7.34 -7.40
N LEU A 32 0.76 6.02 -7.30
CA LEU A 32 1.74 5.39 -6.41
C LEU A 32 3.03 4.98 -7.11
N GLY A 33 3.10 5.06 -8.42
CA GLY A 33 4.32 4.76 -9.17
C GLY A 33 4.71 3.28 -9.17
N LEU A 34 3.75 2.37 -8.94
CA LEU A 34 4.05 0.95 -8.91
C LEU A 34 4.22 0.40 -10.33
N GLY A 35 5.21 -0.47 -10.52
CA GLY A 35 5.44 -1.14 -11.79
C GLY A 35 4.58 -2.40 -11.93
N GLN A 36 3.93 -2.57 -13.07
CA GLN A 36 3.23 -3.81 -13.37
C GLN A 36 4.24 -4.90 -13.73
N ILE A 37 4.03 -6.11 -13.18
CA ILE A 37 4.81 -7.29 -13.51
C ILE A 37 3.89 -8.40 -14.05
N PRO A 38 4.44 -9.38 -14.76
CA PRO A 38 3.63 -10.51 -15.21
C PRO A 38 3.04 -11.28 -14.03
N LYS A 39 1.74 -11.56 -14.10
CA LYS A 39 1.12 -12.43 -13.11
C LYS A 39 1.47 -13.89 -13.42
N MET A 40 1.88 -14.61 -12.39
CA MET A 40 2.27 -16.03 -12.53
C MET A 40 1.13 -16.98 -12.16
N VAL A 41 -0.10 -16.51 -12.37
CA VAL A 41 -1.32 -17.29 -12.17
C VAL A 41 -2.22 -17.15 -13.39
N ASN A 42 -3.06 -18.15 -13.59
CA ASN A 42 -3.94 -18.22 -14.75
C ASN A 42 -5.32 -17.65 -14.41
N SER A 43 -5.40 -16.33 -14.29
CA SER A 43 -6.63 -15.61 -13.97
C SER A 43 -6.70 -14.29 -14.70
N ASP A 44 -7.87 -13.95 -15.23
CA ASP A 44 -8.14 -12.70 -15.92
C ASP A 44 -8.66 -11.60 -14.98
N HIS A 45 -8.83 -11.91 -13.69
CA HIS A 45 -9.45 -10.99 -12.72
C HIS A 45 -8.47 -10.15 -11.92
N LEU A 46 -7.17 -10.25 -12.18
CA LEU A 46 -6.16 -9.60 -11.34
C LEU A 46 -4.96 -9.09 -12.12
N TYR A 47 -4.26 -8.16 -11.50
CA TYR A 47 -2.94 -7.68 -11.92
C TYR A 47 -1.97 -7.74 -10.75
N TRP A 48 -0.70 -7.96 -11.07
CA TRP A 48 0.40 -7.91 -10.12
C TRP A 48 1.25 -6.67 -10.37
N LEU A 49 1.55 -5.95 -9.29
CA LEU A 49 2.41 -4.78 -9.27
C LEU A 49 3.55 -5.02 -8.29
N GLN A 50 4.64 -4.31 -8.44
CA GLN A 50 5.82 -4.52 -7.60
C GLN A 50 6.45 -3.20 -7.17
N LEU A 51 6.91 -3.15 -5.92
CA LEU A 51 7.73 -2.08 -5.39
C LEU A 51 9.21 -2.35 -5.68
N PRO A 52 10.08 -1.32 -5.62
CA PRO A 52 11.53 -1.53 -5.79
C PRO A 52 12.15 -2.55 -4.84
N SER A 53 11.56 -2.73 -3.66
CA SER A 53 12.03 -3.74 -2.69
C SER A 53 11.79 -5.18 -3.12
N GLY A 54 10.91 -5.40 -4.12
CA GLY A 54 10.45 -6.72 -4.52
C GLY A 54 9.11 -7.12 -3.94
N ALA A 55 8.64 -6.46 -2.90
CA ALA A 55 7.30 -6.70 -2.37
C ALA A 55 6.26 -6.37 -3.43
N MET A 56 5.14 -7.11 -3.43
CA MET A 56 4.13 -6.98 -4.47
C MET A 56 2.82 -6.43 -3.94
N VAL A 57 2.07 -5.83 -4.84
CA VAL A 57 0.67 -5.46 -4.64
C VAL A 57 -0.14 -6.19 -5.71
N HIS A 58 -1.08 -7.01 -5.28
CA HIS A 58 -2.02 -7.67 -6.18
C HIS A 58 -3.35 -6.93 -6.12
N ILE A 59 -3.92 -6.61 -7.28
CA ILE A 59 -5.26 -6.03 -7.36
C ILE A 59 -6.19 -7.06 -7.99
N ILE A 60 -7.28 -7.37 -7.30
CA ILE A 60 -8.25 -8.36 -7.73
C ILE A 60 -9.58 -7.68 -7.99
N GLU A 61 -10.12 -7.88 -9.18
CA GLU A 61 -11.45 -7.37 -9.52
C GLU A 61 -12.52 -8.18 -8.81
N ASN A 62 -13.26 -7.52 -7.94
CA ASN A 62 -14.38 -8.10 -7.21
C ASN A 62 -15.36 -6.98 -6.86
N ALA A 63 -16.37 -6.81 -7.72
CA ALA A 63 -17.34 -5.72 -7.60
C ALA A 63 -18.17 -5.80 -6.31
N ASP A 64 -18.30 -6.99 -5.73
CA ASP A 64 -19.13 -7.23 -4.54
C ASP A 64 -18.35 -7.21 -3.24
N ALA A 65 -17.03 -7.05 -3.28
CA ALA A 65 -16.23 -7.02 -2.06
C ALA A 65 -16.56 -5.78 -1.23
N PRO A 66 -16.88 -5.95 0.06
CA PRO A 66 -17.12 -4.80 0.92
C PRO A 66 -15.82 -4.04 1.19
N SER A 67 -15.93 -2.74 1.40
CA SER A 67 -14.78 -1.96 1.87
C SER A 67 -14.45 -2.35 3.31
N ALA A 68 -13.17 -2.34 3.65
CA ALA A 68 -12.70 -2.64 5.01
C ALA A 68 -11.93 -1.42 5.54
N PRO A 69 -12.63 -0.39 6.07
CA PRO A 69 -12.04 0.91 6.35
C PRO A 69 -10.95 0.90 7.42
N TYR A 70 -10.91 -0.13 8.26
CA TYR A 70 -9.86 -0.26 9.29
C TYR A 70 -8.67 -1.07 8.81
N HIS A 71 -8.84 -1.85 7.75
CA HIS A 71 -7.74 -2.59 7.16
C HIS A 71 -7.00 -1.67 6.20
N HIS A 72 -5.69 -1.61 6.32
CA HIS A 72 -4.88 -0.76 5.48
C HIS A 72 -3.49 -1.35 5.31
N THR A 73 -2.79 -0.86 4.31
CA THR A 73 -1.37 -1.13 4.11
C THR A 73 -0.62 0.17 4.32
N ALA A 74 0.51 0.10 5.00
CA ALA A 74 1.40 1.24 5.17
C ALA A 74 2.60 1.08 4.26
N PHE A 75 2.87 2.11 3.46
CA PHE A 75 4.08 2.21 2.65
C PHE A 75 5.01 3.24 3.28
N GLU A 76 6.27 2.88 3.41
CA GLU A 76 7.26 3.80 3.92
C GLU A 76 7.74 4.75 2.82
N VAL A 77 7.87 6.02 3.16
CA VAL A 77 8.42 7.07 2.28
C VAL A 77 9.56 7.78 2.99
N ASP A 78 10.49 8.33 2.23
CA ASP A 78 11.65 9.04 2.81
C ASP A 78 11.26 10.43 3.33
N ASP A 79 10.39 11.14 2.60
CA ASP A 79 9.98 12.51 2.92
C ASP A 79 8.47 12.60 2.98
N ILE A 80 7.93 12.62 4.19
CA ILE A 80 6.48 12.60 4.42
C ILE A 80 5.81 13.89 3.97
N ASP A 81 6.47 15.03 4.14
CA ASP A 81 5.92 16.32 3.73
C ASP A 81 5.84 16.43 2.20
N ALA A 82 6.87 15.97 1.52
CA ALA A 82 6.89 15.93 0.06
C ALA A 82 5.82 14.96 -0.48
N ALA A 83 5.64 13.81 0.17
CA ALA A 83 4.61 12.83 -0.21
C ALA A 83 3.20 13.42 -0.05
N HIS A 84 2.96 14.11 1.05
CA HIS A 84 1.66 14.75 1.31
C HIS A 84 1.35 15.81 0.25
N LYS A 85 2.30 16.67 -0.04
CA LYS A 85 2.19 17.70 -1.07
C LYS A 85 1.96 17.09 -2.45
N TYR A 86 2.67 16.01 -2.76
CA TYR A 86 2.49 15.29 -4.02
C TYR A 86 1.05 14.79 -4.18
N MET A 87 0.49 14.19 -3.13
CA MET A 87 -0.90 13.70 -3.18
C MET A 87 -1.89 14.82 -3.48
N LEU A 88 -1.74 15.96 -2.81
CA LEU A 88 -2.57 17.14 -3.08
C LEU A 88 -2.46 17.58 -4.55
N GLY A 89 -1.25 17.58 -5.09
CA GLY A 89 -1.01 17.94 -6.49
C GLY A 89 -1.63 16.96 -7.50
N GLN A 90 -1.83 15.71 -7.09
CA GLN A 90 -2.49 14.70 -7.91
C GLN A 90 -4.02 14.67 -7.75
N GLY A 91 -4.58 15.57 -6.96
CA GLY A 91 -6.01 15.58 -6.69
C GLY A 91 -6.46 14.52 -5.69
N VAL A 92 -5.53 13.88 -4.99
CA VAL A 92 -5.82 12.95 -3.90
C VAL A 92 -5.88 13.74 -2.61
N ILE A 93 -6.91 13.51 -1.80
CA ILE A 93 -7.10 14.26 -0.54
C ILE A 93 -6.50 13.43 0.60
N PRO A 94 -5.32 13.80 1.12
CA PRO A 94 -4.73 13.11 2.26
C PRO A 94 -5.31 13.62 3.57
N THR A 95 -5.25 12.79 4.61
CA THR A 95 -5.47 13.26 5.97
C THR A 95 -4.30 14.15 6.41
N GLU A 96 -4.46 14.85 7.51
CA GLU A 96 -3.36 15.61 8.10
C GLU A 96 -2.25 14.67 8.55
N ILE A 97 -0.99 15.14 8.46
CA ILE A 97 0.15 14.39 8.97
C ILE A 97 0.09 14.37 10.49
N GLN A 98 0.18 13.17 11.05
CA GLN A 98 0.22 12.95 12.50
C GLN A 98 1.58 12.41 12.91
N THR A 99 2.03 12.81 14.09
CA THR A 99 3.27 12.30 14.69
C THR A 99 2.91 11.34 15.83
N ARG A 100 3.44 10.12 15.75
CA ARG A 100 3.24 9.09 16.77
C ARG A 100 4.25 9.23 17.90
N ASN A 101 4.03 8.46 18.97
CA ASN A 101 4.86 8.54 20.19
C ASN A 101 6.33 8.19 19.96
N ASP A 102 6.64 7.37 18.97
CA ASP A 102 8.00 6.99 18.59
C ASP A 102 8.66 7.99 17.61
N GLY A 103 7.95 9.05 17.23
CA GLY A 103 8.42 10.04 16.26
C GLY A 103 8.05 9.72 14.81
N GLN A 104 7.48 8.55 14.54
CA GLN A 104 6.98 8.21 13.20
C GLN A 104 5.89 9.17 12.79
N LYS A 105 5.94 9.65 11.56
CA LYS A 105 4.90 10.49 10.96
C LYS A 105 4.14 9.71 9.91
N ALA A 106 2.84 9.97 9.81
CA ALA A 106 2.00 9.26 8.87
C ALA A 106 0.78 10.08 8.46
N PHE A 107 0.24 9.75 7.29
CA PHE A 107 -1.07 10.21 6.84
C PHE A 107 -1.72 9.10 6.02
N TYR A 108 -3.02 9.26 5.74
CA TYR A 108 -3.81 8.28 5.02
C TYR A 108 -4.39 8.88 3.75
N ILE A 109 -4.53 8.03 2.74
CA ILE A 109 -5.30 8.29 1.52
C ILE A 109 -6.23 7.10 1.29
N ASN A 110 -7.16 7.25 0.35
CA ASN A 110 -7.96 6.15 -0.15
C ASN A 110 -7.71 6.00 -1.65
N ASP A 111 -7.71 4.76 -2.12
CA ASP A 111 -7.76 4.52 -3.55
C ASP A 111 -9.19 4.79 -4.08
N PRO A 112 -9.44 4.73 -5.40
CA PRO A 112 -10.78 4.99 -5.94
C PRO A 112 -11.88 4.04 -5.43
N ASP A 113 -11.52 2.87 -4.93
CA ASP A 113 -12.45 1.87 -4.41
C ASP A 113 -12.64 1.95 -2.89
N GLY A 114 -12.01 2.93 -2.23
CA GLY A 114 -12.11 3.11 -0.79
C GLY A 114 -11.12 2.26 0.01
N ASN A 115 -10.16 1.61 -0.64
CA ASN A 115 -9.09 0.92 0.08
C ASN A 115 -8.19 1.93 0.76
N ARG A 116 -7.97 1.75 2.06
CA ARG A 116 -7.19 2.68 2.85
C ARG A 116 -5.69 2.41 2.71
N ILE A 117 -4.94 3.44 2.46
CA ILE A 117 -3.49 3.40 2.28
C ILE A 117 -2.85 4.40 3.24
N GLU A 118 -1.89 3.93 4.01
CA GLU A 118 -1.08 4.77 4.87
C GLU A 118 0.26 5.07 4.21
N LEU A 119 0.71 6.31 4.25
CA LEU A 119 2.08 6.69 3.94
C LEU A 119 2.74 7.06 5.26
N CYS A 120 3.93 6.51 5.53
CA CYS A 120 4.58 6.72 6.83
C CYS A 120 6.09 6.86 6.67
N THR A 121 6.69 7.47 7.67
CA THR A 121 8.15 7.45 7.81
C THR A 121 8.56 6.15 8.51
N LYS A 122 9.86 5.91 8.59
CA LYS A 122 10.42 4.81 9.34
C LYS A 122 9.99 4.90 10.81
N SER A 123 9.74 3.75 11.43
CA SER A 123 9.42 3.69 12.85
C SER A 123 10.59 4.20 13.70
N GLY A 124 10.27 4.95 14.75
CA GLY A 124 11.31 5.57 15.61
C GLY A 124 12.09 4.58 16.46
N PHE A 125 11.52 3.40 16.71
CA PHE A 125 12.22 2.36 17.49
C PHE A 125 12.99 1.34 16.62
N GLY A 126 12.87 1.39 15.30
CA GLY A 126 13.61 0.50 14.39
C GLY A 126 13.23 -0.97 14.50
N VAL A 127 14.21 -1.86 14.32
CA VAL A 127 14.01 -3.31 14.37
C VAL A 127 14.36 -3.82 15.77
N LEU A 128 13.43 -4.52 16.41
CA LEU A 128 13.58 -5.00 17.78
C LEU A 128 14.03 -6.46 17.88
N VAL A 129 14.06 -7.18 16.77
CA VAL A 129 14.42 -8.60 16.74
C VAL A 129 15.46 -8.89 15.68
#